data_51e3d0f3d3af31f4d0efeff0963dbefb
#
_entry.id   51e3d0f3d3af31f4d0efeff0963dbefb
#
_cell.length_a   1.000
_cell.length_b   1.000
_cell.length_c   1.000
_cell.angle_alpha   90.00
_cell.angle_beta   90.00
_cell.angle_gamma   90.00
#
_symmetry.space_group_name_H-M   'P 1'
#
loop_
_entity.id
_entity.type
_entity.pdbx_description
1 polymer ?
#
loop_
_entity_poly.entity_id
_entity_poly.type
_entity_poly.pdbx_seq_one_letter_code
_entity_poly.pdbx_strand_id
1 'polypeptide(L)'
;FSIVIRPRLFHYLAILISLAGGIELINLFYRSGLKHVTFFILSLLIYAAFCTGFMKFGLLPYKLILFAFLILSIFDSFSQITGQLWGRKKIMPKISPGKTLGGVVGGTIVSIVSAFLLKGLFTGSVTELIVFTLGTLLFAFTGDLLSSLYKRKYEVKDFNNLIPGHGGFLDRFDSLISGGAWAALCFNLFLK
;
A
#
# COMPACT_ATOMS: atom_id res chain seq x y z
N PHE A 1 9.83 -7.27 14.58
CA PHE A 1 10.01 -8.01 15.85
C PHE A 1 8.69 -8.66 16.29
N SER A 2 7.58 -7.94 16.31
CA SER A 2 6.24 -8.46 16.67
C SER A 2 5.72 -9.57 15.74
N ILE A 3 6.06 -9.53 14.45
CA ILE A 3 5.65 -10.51 13.43
C ILE A 3 6.25 -11.91 13.71
N VAL A 4 7.48 -11.94 14.21
CA VAL A 4 8.21 -13.19 14.47
C VAL A 4 7.79 -13.82 15.80
N ILE A 5 7.53 -13.00 16.84
CA ILE A 5 7.27 -13.48 18.20
C ILE A 5 5.80 -13.86 18.42
N ARG A 6 4.86 -13.11 17.84
CA ARG A 6 3.41 -13.37 17.96
C ARG A 6 2.69 -13.04 16.65
N PRO A 7 2.44 -14.02 15.76
CA PRO A 7 1.78 -13.78 14.48
C PRO A 7 0.41 -13.07 14.59
N ARG A 8 -0.36 -13.37 15.64
CA ARG A 8 -1.68 -12.72 15.89
C ARG A 8 -1.56 -11.24 16.21
N LEU A 9 -0.42 -10.76 16.71
CA LEU A 9 -0.21 -9.33 17.01
C LEU A 9 -0.26 -8.47 15.76
N PHE A 10 0.23 -8.99 14.63
CA PHE A 10 0.17 -8.26 13.37
C PHE A 10 -1.27 -8.12 12.85
N HIS A 11 -2.13 -9.11 13.08
CA HIS A 11 -3.55 -9.01 12.74
C HIS A 11 -4.25 -7.89 13.52
N TYR A 12 -4.02 -7.79 14.84
CA TYR A 12 -4.56 -6.69 15.64
C TYR A 12 -4.00 -5.33 15.21
N LEU A 13 -2.72 -5.28 14.85
CA LEU A 13 -2.11 -4.07 14.29
C LEU A 13 -2.76 -3.68 12.95
N ALA A 14 -3.05 -4.65 12.07
CA ALA A 14 -3.76 -4.41 10.82
C ALA A 14 -5.17 -3.84 11.04
N ILE A 15 -5.87 -4.32 12.07
CA ILE A 15 -7.18 -3.77 12.46
C ILE A 15 -7.03 -2.32 12.92
N LEU A 16 -6.07 -2.03 13.81
CA LEU A 16 -5.83 -0.68 14.31
C LEU A 16 -5.45 0.30 13.18
N ILE A 17 -4.57 -0.14 12.27
CA ILE A 17 -4.19 0.64 11.09
C ILE A 17 -5.42 0.94 10.22
N SER A 18 -6.26 -0.07 9.97
CA SER A 18 -7.48 0.10 9.18
C SER A 18 -8.47 1.04 9.82
N LEU A 19 -8.66 0.97 11.14
CA LEU A 19 -9.56 1.87 11.88
C LEU A 19 -9.03 3.31 11.88
N ALA A 20 -7.74 3.51 12.15
CA ALA A 20 -7.13 4.83 12.17
C ALA A 20 -7.21 5.54 10.80
N GLY A 21 -6.89 4.81 9.72
CA GLY A 21 -7.02 5.36 8.37
C GLY A 21 -8.47 5.66 7.97
N GLY A 22 -9.42 4.81 8.39
CA GLY A 22 -10.85 5.06 8.18
C GLY A 22 -11.34 6.33 8.89
N ILE A 23 -10.89 6.55 10.11
CA ILE A 23 -11.19 7.78 10.89
C ILE A 23 -10.64 9.01 10.15
N GLU A 24 -9.43 8.96 9.62
CA GLU A 24 -8.84 10.08 8.87
C GLU A 24 -9.61 10.38 7.59
N LEU A 25 -10.01 9.34 6.84
CA LEU A 25 -10.81 9.47 5.62
C LEU A 25 -12.17 10.13 5.92
N ILE A 26 -12.85 9.70 6.98
CA ILE A 26 -14.13 10.26 7.42
C ILE A 26 -13.93 11.70 7.92
N ASN A 27 -12.92 11.97 8.72
CA ASN A 27 -12.64 13.31 9.26
C ASN A 27 -12.37 14.32 8.15
N LEU A 28 -11.64 13.93 7.10
CA LEU A 28 -11.41 14.81 5.95
C LEU A 28 -12.71 15.15 5.24
N PHE A 29 -13.63 14.19 5.06
CA PHE A 29 -14.93 14.42 4.48
C PHE A 29 -15.76 15.42 5.32
N TYR A 30 -15.81 15.26 6.64
CA TYR A 30 -16.49 16.21 7.52
C TYR A 30 -15.88 17.62 7.48
N ARG A 31 -14.55 17.72 7.51
CA ARG A 31 -13.84 19.02 7.43
C ARG A 31 -14.07 19.73 6.10
N SER A 32 -14.33 19.00 5.02
CA SER A 32 -14.63 19.58 3.70
C SER A 32 -16.06 20.11 3.55
N GLY A 33 -16.87 20.09 4.61
CA GLY A 33 -18.26 20.54 4.60
C GLY A 33 -19.19 19.58 3.88
N LEU A 34 -18.94 18.28 3.95
CA LEU A 34 -19.74 17.19 3.37
C LEU A 34 -19.90 17.28 1.84
N LYS A 35 -18.91 17.88 1.17
CA LYS A 35 -18.90 17.98 -0.30
C LYS A 35 -18.63 16.63 -0.96
N HIS A 36 -19.15 16.42 -2.17
CA HIS A 36 -18.89 15.24 -2.98
C HIS A 36 -19.27 13.89 -2.30
N VAL A 37 -20.46 13.81 -1.72
CA VAL A 37 -20.96 12.62 -0.98
C VAL A 37 -20.80 11.32 -1.77
N THR A 38 -21.17 11.30 -3.06
CA THR A 38 -21.05 10.11 -3.90
C THR A 38 -19.60 9.62 -4.03
N PHE A 39 -18.66 10.56 -4.18
CA PHE A 39 -17.25 10.26 -4.26
C PHE A 39 -16.72 9.72 -2.92
N PHE A 40 -17.18 10.30 -1.79
CA PHE A 40 -16.87 9.80 -0.46
C PHE A 40 -17.34 8.36 -0.24
N ILE A 41 -18.62 8.06 -0.57
CA ILE A 41 -19.17 6.72 -0.42
C ILE A 41 -18.38 5.70 -1.25
N LEU A 42 -18.09 6.01 -2.51
CA LEU A 42 -17.29 5.14 -3.37
C LEU A 42 -15.89 4.90 -2.79
N SER A 43 -15.23 5.96 -2.33
CA SER A 43 -13.89 5.86 -1.72
C SER A 43 -13.92 5.03 -0.44
N LEU A 44 -14.96 5.19 0.38
CA LEU A 44 -15.14 4.41 1.61
C LEU A 44 -15.36 2.93 1.32
N LEU A 45 -16.13 2.58 0.29
CA LEU A 45 -16.36 1.20 -0.13
C LEU A 45 -15.06 0.55 -0.63
N ILE A 46 -14.28 1.26 -1.46
CA ILE A 46 -12.99 0.78 -1.95
C ILE A 46 -12.02 0.60 -0.78
N TYR A 47 -11.97 1.58 0.13
CA TYR A 47 -11.14 1.51 1.33
C TYR A 47 -11.52 0.31 2.21
N ALA A 48 -12.81 0.11 2.47
CA ALA A 48 -13.30 -1.03 3.26
C ALA A 48 -12.92 -2.37 2.62
N ALA A 49 -13.01 -2.48 1.29
CA ALA A 49 -12.59 -3.68 0.56
C ALA A 49 -11.07 -3.95 0.75
N PHE A 50 -10.23 -2.94 0.66
CA PHE A 50 -8.79 -3.08 0.94
C PHE A 50 -8.52 -3.43 2.41
N CYS A 51 -9.21 -2.81 3.36
CA CYS A 51 -9.06 -3.11 4.78
C CYS A 51 -9.42 -4.56 5.11
N THR A 52 -10.51 -5.11 4.54
CA THR A 52 -10.87 -6.52 4.75
C THR A 52 -9.78 -7.46 4.24
N GLY A 53 -9.17 -7.17 3.09
CA GLY A 53 -8.01 -7.89 2.57
C GLY A 53 -6.78 -7.75 3.48
N PHE A 54 -6.49 -6.54 3.93
CA PHE A 54 -5.36 -6.25 4.80
C PHE A 54 -5.48 -6.92 6.19
N MET A 55 -6.67 -6.99 6.76
CA MET A 55 -6.90 -7.75 7.98
C MET A 55 -6.62 -9.24 7.78
N LYS A 56 -7.02 -9.83 6.64
CA LYS A 56 -6.70 -11.21 6.28
C LYS A 56 -5.20 -11.40 6.04
N PHE A 57 -4.51 -10.41 5.47
CA PHE A 57 -3.04 -10.42 5.34
C PHE A 57 -2.36 -10.60 6.69
N GLY A 58 -2.88 -10.00 7.76
CA GLY A 58 -2.36 -10.17 9.11
C GLY A 58 -2.46 -11.59 9.67
N LEU A 59 -3.22 -12.49 9.03
CA LEU A 59 -3.35 -13.90 9.42
C LEU A 59 -2.48 -14.85 8.60
N LEU A 60 -1.75 -14.35 7.61
CA LEU A 60 -0.87 -15.17 6.76
C LEU A 60 0.35 -15.69 7.54
N PRO A 61 1.05 -16.72 7.01
CA PRO A 61 2.33 -17.16 7.56
C PRO A 61 3.32 -15.99 7.68
N TYR A 62 4.01 -15.90 8.82
CA TYR A 62 4.89 -14.76 9.11
C TYR A 62 5.98 -14.52 8.05
N LYS A 63 6.49 -15.60 7.42
CA LYS A 63 7.47 -15.50 6.34
C LYS A 63 6.91 -14.74 5.15
N LEU A 64 5.65 -14.99 4.80
CA LEU A 64 4.98 -14.35 3.67
C LEU A 64 4.64 -12.88 3.98
N ILE A 65 4.24 -12.59 5.22
CA ILE A 65 4.03 -11.21 5.68
C ILE A 65 5.35 -10.43 5.59
N LEU A 66 6.45 -11.02 6.11
CA LEU A 66 7.77 -10.42 6.06
C LEU A 66 8.25 -10.20 4.62
N PHE A 67 8.05 -11.21 3.76
CA PHE A 67 8.38 -11.12 2.33
C PHE A 67 7.65 -9.95 1.67
N ALA A 68 6.32 -9.87 1.81
CA ALA A 68 5.52 -8.80 1.22
C ALA A 68 5.95 -7.42 1.74
N PHE A 69 6.18 -7.29 3.05
CA PHE A 69 6.63 -6.04 3.67
C PHE A 69 7.99 -5.59 3.13
N LEU A 70 8.96 -6.51 3.00
CA LEU A 70 10.28 -6.20 2.45
C LEU A 70 10.18 -5.77 0.98
N ILE A 71 9.39 -6.48 0.17
CA ILE A 71 9.18 -6.14 -1.25
C ILE A 71 8.56 -4.75 -1.40
N LEU A 72 7.55 -4.42 -0.60
CA LEU A 72 6.93 -3.09 -0.60
C LEU A 72 7.93 -2.00 -0.20
N SER A 73 8.69 -2.22 0.86
CA SER A 73 9.69 -1.25 1.33
C SER A 73 10.81 -1.00 0.31
N ILE A 74 11.24 -2.06 -0.37
CA ILE A 74 12.22 -1.98 -1.46
C ILE A 74 11.63 -1.20 -2.64
N PHE A 75 10.40 -1.50 -3.03
CA PHE A 75 9.72 -0.79 -4.12
C PHE A 75 9.60 0.71 -3.84
N ASP A 76 9.12 1.08 -2.67
CA ASP A 76 8.93 2.50 -2.32
C ASP A 76 10.27 3.24 -2.30
N SER A 77 11.30 2.64 -1.69
CA SER A 77 12.64 3.24 -1.62
C SER A 77 13.27 3.39 -3.01
N PHE A 78 13.28 2.32 -3.79
CA PHE A 78 13.94 2.34 -5.10
C PHE A 78 13.12 3.08 -6.16
N SER A 79 11.79 3.10 -6.08
CA SER A 79 10.98 3.93 -6.98
C SER A 79 11.22 5.41 -6.73
N GLN A 80 11.48 5.83 -5.50
CA GLN A 80 11.88 7.19 -5.18
C GLN A 80 13.29 7.51 -5.72
N ILE A 81 14.28 6.65 -5.47
CA ILE A 81 15.67 6.85 -5.91
C ILE A 81 15.75 6.90 -7.44
N THR A 82 15.21 5.89 -8.12
CA THR A 82 15.25 5.82 -9.59
C THR A 82 14.40 6.91 -10.24
N GLY A 83 13.32 7.31 -9.58
CA GLY A 83 12.48 8.43 -9.98
C GLY A 83 13.20 9.77 -9.93
N GLN A 84 14.05 9.99 -8.93
CA GLN A 84 14.89 11.18 -8.81
C GLN A 84 16.04 11.19 -9.82
N LEU A 85 16.67 10.05 -10.09
CA LEU A 85 17.82 9.93 -10.98
C LEU A 85 17.43 9.94 -12.46
N TRP A 86 16.38 9.19 -12.85
CA TRP A 86 16.00 8.96 -14.25
C TRP A 86 14.54 9.29 -14.58
N GLY A 87 13.77 9.80 -13.62
CA GLY A 87 12.33 10.03 -13.77
C GLY A 87 11.97 11.29 -14.56
N ARG A 88 12.13 11.28 -15.87
CA ARG A 88 11.76 12.42 -16.74
C ARG A 88 10.24 12.57 -16.93
N LYS A 89 9.50 11.48 -17.08
CA LYS A 89 8.06 11.49 -17.39
C LYS A 89 7.24 11.22 -16.13
N LYS A 90 6.43 12.20 -15.72
CA LYS A 90 5.49 12.08 -14.60
C LYS A 90 4.25 11.26 -15.03
N ILE A 91 3.76 10.37 -14.15
CA ILE A 91 2.61 9.50 -14.44
C ILE A 91 1.30 10.28 -14.27
N MET A 92 1.11 10.94 -13.14
CA MET A 92 -0.09 11.73 -12.83
C MET A 92 0.28 13.07 -12.18
N PRO A 93 0.71 14.08 -12.98
CA PRO A 93 1.23 15.35 -12.44
C PRO A 93 0.26 16.10 -11.53
N LYS A 94 -1.05 16.02 -11.82
CA LYS A 94 -2.10 16.71 -11.05
C LYS A 94 -2.44 16.04 -9.71
N ILE A 95 -2.22 14.74 -9.59
CA ILE A 95 -2.60 13.94 -8.41
C ILE A 95 -1.37 13.72 -7.52
N SER A 96 -0.30 13.18 -8.09
CA SER A 96 0.94 12.85 -7.40
C SER A 96 2.15 13.30 -8.26
N PRO A 97 2.61 14.55 -8.11
CA PRO A 97 3.66 15.13 -8.95
C PRO A 97 5.04 14.49 -8.75
N GLY A 98 5.25 13.76 -7.67
CA GLY A 98 6.50 13.04 -7.39
C GLY A 98 6.64 11.71 -8.11
N LYS A 99 5.54 11.10 -8.59
CA LYS A 99 5.56 9.78 -9.22
C LYS A 99 5.94 9.85 -10.69
N THR A 100 7.02 9.17 -11.05
CA THR A 100 7.55 9.12 -12.41
C THR A 100 7.55 7.71 -12.98
N LEU A 101 7.46 7.59 -14.30
CA LEU A 101 7.51 6.29 -14.98
C LEU A 101 8.84 5.58 -14.71
N GLY A 102 9.96 6.32 -14.78
CA GLY A 102 11.28 5.78 -14.47
C GLY A 102 11.40 5.24 -13.05
N GLY A 103 10.74 5.92 -12.08
CA GLY A 103 10.66 5.47 -10.71
C GLY A 103 9.92 4.13 -10.59
N VAL A 104 8.71 4.04 -11.14
CA VAL A 104 7.91 2.81 -11.07
C VAL A 104 8.62 1.64 -11.76
N VAL A 105 9.17 1.84 -12.95
CA VAL A 105 9.91 0.79 -13.68
C VAL A 105 11.16 0.36 -12.90
N GLY A 106 11.98 1.30 -12.44
CA GLY A 106 13.19 0.99 -11.68
C GLY A 106 12.89 0.30 -10.36
N GLY A 107 11.91 0.81 -9.59
CA GLY A 107 11.46 0.17 -8.36
C GLY A 107 10.95 -1.26 -8.59
N THR A 108 10.16 -1.48 -9.66
CA THR A 108 9.65 -2.81 -10.01
C THR A 108 10.79 -3.78 -10.36
N ILE A 109 11.76 -3.36 -11.17
CA ILE A 109 12.90 -4.22 -11.55
C ILE A 109 13.69 -4.63 -10.30
N VAL A 110 14.03 -3.67 -9.42
CA VAL A 110 14.77 -3.96 -8.19
C VAL A 110 13.97 -4.87 -7.27
N SER A 111 12.64 -4.65 -7.15
CA SER A 111 11.77 -5.50 -6.33
C SER A 111 11.68 -6.93 -6.85
N ILE A 112 11.62 -7.14 -8.17
CA ILE A 112 11.63 -8.50 -8.76
C ILE A 112 12.95 -9.19 -8.45
N VAL A 113 14.10 -8.54 -8.68
CA VAL A 113 15.41 -9.09 -8.33
C VAL A 113 15.47 -9.45 -6.85
N SER A 114 15.01 -8.57 -5.98
CA SER A 114 14.96 -8.81 -4.53
C SER A 114 14.02 -9.95 -4.16
N ALA A 115 12.91 -10.14 -4.89
CA ALA A 115 12.01 -11.25 -4.66
C ALA A 115 12.69 -12.61 -4.92
N PHE A 116 13.53 -12.71 -5.94
CA PHE A 116 14.33 -13.92 -6.18
C PHE A 116 15.38 -14.15 -5.09
N LEU A 117 16.04 -13.09 -4.60
CA LEU A 117 17.00 -13.20 -3.51
C LEU A 117 16.33 -13.61 -2.19
N LEU A 118 15.10 -13.15 -1.95
CA LEU A 118 14.30 -13.45 -0.78
C LEU A 118 13.41 -14.69 -0.94
N LYS A 119 13.60 -15.51 -1.99
CA LYS A 119 12.77 -16.69 -2.28
C LYS A 119 12.66 -17.66 -1.10
N GLY A 120 13.64 -17.72 -0.22
CA GLY A 120 13.59 -18.54 1.01
C GLY A 120 12.48 -18.17 2.00
N LEU A 121 11.88 -16.96 1.88
CA LEU A 121 10.73 -16.54 2.65
C LEU A 121 9.39 -16.86 1.96
N PHE A 122 9.41 -17.23 0.68
CA PHE A 122 8.24 -17.50 -0.14
C PHE A 122 8.08 -18.99 -0.38
N THR A 123 6.89 -19.51 -0.08
CA THR A 123 6.55 -20.93 -0.34
C THR A 123 5.67 -20.99 -1.58
N GLY A 124 6.25 -21.39 -2.71
CA GLY A 124 5.53 -21.50 -3.97
C GLY A 124 6.45 -21.58 -5.17
N SER A 125 5.87 -21.76 -6.34
CA SER A 125 6.56 -21.80 -7.62
C SER A 125 7.12 -20.42 -8.01
N VAL A 126 7.99 -20.40 -9.01
CA VAL A 126 8.55 -19.14 -9.55
C VAL A 126 7.44 -18.27 -10.17
N THR A 127 6.47 -18.89 -10.83
CA THR A 127 5.33 -18.18 -11.42
C THR A 127 4.49 -17.49 -10.34
N GLU A 128 4.19 -18.19 -9.25
CA GLU A 128 3.45 -17.63 -8.11
C GLU A 128 4.22 -16.51 -7.43
N LEU A 129 5.56 -16.64 -7.29
CA LEU A 129 6.42 -15.57 -6.76
C LEU A 129 6.30 -14.30 -7.60
N ILE A 130 6.36 -14.43 -8.93
CA ILE A 130 6.25 -13.27 -9.84
C ILE A 130 4.87 -12.65 -9.77
N VAL A 131 3.79 -13.45 -9.84
CA VAL A 131 2.40 -12.97 -9.76
C VAL A 131 2.14 -12.28 -8.41
N PHE A 132 2.58 -12.90 -7.32
CA PHE A 132 2.48 -12.33 -5.98
C PHE A 132 3.19 -10.98 -5.89
N THR A 133 4.45 -10.92 -6.33
CA THR A 133 5.27 -9.71 -6.29
C THR A 133 4.66 -8.61 -7.14
N LEU A 134 4.44 -8.84 -8.43
CA LEU A 134 3.91 -7.82 -9.34
C LEU A 134 2.54 -7.30 -8.91
N GLY A 135 1.65 -8.19 -8.47
CA GLY A 135 0.34 -7.78 -7.98
C GLY A 135 0.45 -6.97 -6.68
N THR A 136 1.34 -7.35 -5.74
CA THR A 136 1.59 -6.56 -4.52
C THR A 136 2.04 -5.14 -4.87
N LEU A 137 2.98 -4.98 -5.80
CA LEU A 137 3.46 -3.67 -6.24
C LEU A 137 2.38 -2.86 -6.96
N LEU A 138 1.61 -3.50 -7.84
CA LEU A 138 0.52 -2.85 -8.56
C LEU A 138 -0.56 -2.34 -7.62
N PHE A 139 -0.98 -3.15 -6.67
CA PHE A 139 -2.00 -2.77 -5.69
C PHE A 139 -1.48 -1.69 -4.73
N ALA A 140 -0.23 -1.78 -4.28
CA ALA A 140 0.39 -0.74 -3.46
C ALA A 140 0.43 0.61 -4.19
N PHE A 141 0.88 0.60 -5.44
CA PHE A 141 0.91 1.79 -6.28
C PHE A 141 -0.48 2.39 -6.51
N THR A 142 -1.49 1.54 -6.81
CA THR A 142 -2.87 2.00 -7.01
C THR A 142 -3.49 2.53 -5.73
N GLY A 143 -3.23 1.92 -4.57
CA GLY A 143 -3.73 2.40 -3.27
C GLY A 143 -3.21 3.79 -2.93
N ASP A 144 -1.91 4.04 -3.08
CA ASP A 144 -1.32 5.36 -2.89
C ASP A 144 -1.86 6.39 -3.92
N LEU A 145 -2.12 5.97 -5.17
CA LEU A 145 -2.77 6.86 -6.14
C LEU A 145 -4.21 7.22 -5.75
N LEU A 146 -4.99 6.24 -5.28
CA LEU A 146 -6.37 6.47 -4.82
C LEU A 146 -6.41 7.38 -3.58
N SER A 147 -5.52 7.16 -2.63
CA SER A 147 -5.30 8.01 -1.46
C SER A 147 -4.96 9.45 -1.88
N SER A 148 -4.02 9.60 -2.80
CA SER A 148 -3.64 10.91 -3.35
C SER A 148 -4.79 11.57 -4.10
N LEU A 149 -5.55 10.84 -4.91
CA LEU A 149 -6.73 11.34 -5.63
C LEU A 149 -7.80 11.83 -4.66
N TYR A 150 -8.06 11.09 -3.59
CA TYR A 150 -8.99 11.49 -2.53
C TYR A 150 -8.61 12.83 -1.93
N LYS A 151 -7.33 12.98 -1.53
CA LYS A 151 -6.82 14.24 -0.97
C LYS A 151 -6.97 15.42 -1.93
N ARG A 152 -6.63 15.25 -3.20
CA ARG A 152 -6.76 16.32 -4.22
C ARG A 152 -8.20 16.70 -4.49
N LYS A 153 -9.14 15.74 -4.42
CA LYS A 153 -10.57 16.03 -4.56
C LYS A 153 -11.09 16.98 -3.47
N TYR A 154 -10.50 16.92 -2.29
CA TYR A 154 -10.81 17.80 -1.15
C TYR A 154 -9.80 18.93 -0.98
N GLU A 155 -8.98 19.23 -2.01
CA GLU A 155 -8.04 20.35 -2.07
C GLU A 155 -6.99 20.34 -0.94
N VAL A 156 -6.67 19.17 -0.39
CA VAL A 156 -5.64 19.02 0.63
C VAL A 156 -4.44 18.23 0.11
N LYS A 157 -3.32 18.32 0.82
CA LYS A 157 -2.11 17.54 0.53
C LYS A 157 -2.02 16.29 1.40
N ASP A 158 -2.34 16.41 2.67
CA ASP A 158 -2.23 15.37 3.68
C ASP A 158 -3.57 15.17 4.39
N PHE A 159 -3.88 13.95 4.85
CA PHE A 159 -5.14 13.67 5.55
C PHE A 159 -5.23 14.41 6.88
N ASN A 160 -4.10 14.51 7.59
CA ASN A 160 -4.00 15.16 8.89
C ASN A 160 -2.54 15.59 9.15
N ASN A 161 -2.30 16.30 10.25
CA ASN A 161 -0.97 16.63 10.76
C ASN A 161 -0.66 15.89 12.07
N LEU A 162 -1.12 14.63 12.19
CA LEU A 162 -0.91 13.80 13.38
C LEU A 162 0.58 13.51 13.63
N ILE A 163 1.34 13.32 12.55
CA ILE A 163 2.78 13.12 12.64
C ILE A 163 3.46 14.42 12.15
N PRO A 164 4.06 15.23 13.05
CA PRO A 164 4.71 16.47 12.65
C PRO A 164 5.72 16.27 11.52
N GLY A 165 5.56 17.00 10.42
CA GLY A 165 6.40 16.93 9.23
C GLY A 165 6.16 15.71 8.32
N HIS A 166 5.25 14.79 8.67
CA HIS A 166 5.04 13.54 7.94
C HIS A 166 3.59 13.29 7.48
N GLY A 167 2.65 14.17 7.78
CA GLY A 167 1.25 14.05 7.35
C GLY A 167 0.39 13.18 8.25
N GLY A 168 -0.66 12.60 7.68
CA GLY A 168 -1.59 11.72 8.38
C GLY A 168 -1.10 10.29 8.49
N PHE A 169 -1.84 9.50 9.25
CA PHE A 169 -1.57 8.08 9.45
C PHE A 169 -1.84 7.30 8.16
N LEU A 170 -2.96 7.56 7.48
CA LEU A 170 -3.30 6.91 6.23
C LEU A 170 -2.28 7.19 5.13
N ASP A 171 -1.65 8.38 5.14
CA ASP A 171 -0.57 8.74 4.22
C ASP A 171 0.65 7.82 4.29
N ARG A 172 0.80 7.05 5.36
CA ARG A 172 1.92 6.13 5.59
C ARG A 172 1.60 4.67 5.32
N PHE A 173 0.34 4.31 5.37
CA PHE A 173 -0.07 2.91 5.30
C PHE A 173 -0.95 2.56 4.09
N ASP A 174 -1.28 3.53 3.23
CA ASP A 174 -2.14 3.31 2.06
C ASP A 174 -1.60 2.25 1.09
N SER A 175 -0.30 2.30 0.78
CA SER A 175 0.39 1.29 -0.03
C SER A 175 0.42 -0.08 0.65
N LEU A 176 0.64 -0.11 1.97
CA LEU A 176 0.67 -1.35 2.74
C LEU A 176 -0.72 -1.99 2.83
N ILE A 177 -1.76 -1.19 3.05
CA ILE A 177 -3.15 -1.66 3.13
C ILE A 177 -3.55 -2.31 1.80
N SER A 178 -3.32 -1.65 0.69
CA SER A 178 -3.71 -2.14 -0.63
C SER A 178 -2.82 -3.28 -1.14
N GLY A 179 -1.49 -3.20 -0.97
CA GLY A 179 -0.56 -4.28 -1.31
C GLY A 179 -0.76 -5.52 -0.44
N GLY A 180 -1.03 -5.35 0.87
CA GLY A 180 -1.37 -6.44 1.78
C GLY A 180 -2.71 -7.10 1.44
N ALA A 181 -3.69 -6.33 0.96
CA ALA A 181 -4.96 -6.89 0.48
C ALA A 181 -4.76 -7.83 -0.70
N TRP A 182 -3.92 -7.45 -1.68
CA TRP A 182 -3.55 -8.34 -2.78
C TRP A 182 -2.81 -9.58 -2.27
N ALA A 183 -1.83 -9.42 -1.40
CA ALA A 183 -1.06 -10.54 -0.84
C ALA A 183 -1.97 -11.59 -0.19
N ALA A 184 -3.00 -11.15 0.55
CA ALA A 184 -4.00 -12.05 1.13
C ALA A 184 -4.87 -12.73 0.08
N LEU A 185 -5.29 -12.00 -0.96
CA LEU A 185 -6.08 -12.54 -2.07
C LEU A 185 -5.27 -13.59 -2.83
N CYS A 186 -4.04 -13.28 -3.20
CA CYS A 186 -3.14 -14.17 -3.92
C CYS A 186 -2.85 -15.45 -3.14
N PHE A 187 -2.61 -15.34 -1.83
CA PHE A 187 -2.43 -16.51 -0.96
C PHE A 187 -3.65 -17.44 -0.98
N ASN A 188 -4.85 -16.89 -0.86
CA ASN A 188 -6.07 -17.69 -0.85
C ASN A 188 -6.39 -18.34 -2.19
N LEU A 189 -5.99 -17.75 -3.31
CA LEU A 189 -6.28 -18.25 -4.65
C LEU A 189 -5.22 -19.25 -5.18
N PHE A 190 -3.95 -19.03 -4.84
CA PHE A 190 -2.84 -19.72 -5.52
C PHE A 190 -1.87 -20.46 -4.59
N LEU A 191 -1.80 -20.10 -3.29
CA LEU A 191 -0.74 -20.59 -2.39
C LEU A 191 -1.28 -21.48 -1.24
N LYS A 192 -2.56 -21.79 -1.26
CA LYS A 192 -3.22 -22.65 -0.26
C LYS A 192 -2.97 -24.11 -0.51
#